data_1a7a9c9c83d0a16b02a2caa14c5072d8
#
_entry.id   1a7a9c9c83d0a16b02a2caa14c5072d8
#
_cell.length_a   1.000
_cell.length_b   1.000
_cell.length_c   1.000
_cell.angle_alpha   90.00
_cell.angle_beta   90.00
_cell.angle_gamma   90.00
#
_symmetry.space_group_name_H-M   'P 1'
#
loop_
_entity.id
_entity.type
_entity.pdbx_description
1 polymer ?
#
loop_
_entity_poly.entity_id
_entity_poly.type
_entity_poly.pdbx_seq_one_letter_code
_entity_poly.pdbx_strand_id
1 'polypeptide(L)'
;EYLATGKSSILQQRLVDELMLVNQIYAYNMSCVDENLFIFLAVCNPDVEASAVEAEILKIIDDLKRKPIDKEDVLRVKNLIKTDFIYSFESASKVANLYGSYLARGDIKPLYELEKNIDKIDAKLLKEIANRYFNEKTSTTIILKKE
;
A
#
# COMPACT_ATOMS: atom_id res chain seq x y z
N GLU A 1 2.08 -0.24 -2.92
CA GLU A 1 3.49 -0.04 -3.30
C GLU A 1 3.99 1.34 -2.83
N TYR A 2 3.45 2.47 -3.29
CA TYR A 2 3.95 3.80 -2.96
C TYR A 2 4.06 4.07 -1.46
N LEU A 3 3.09 3.61 -0.68
CA LEU A 3 3.01 3.92 0.76
C LEU A 3 4.02 3.17 1.61
N ALA A 4 4.17 1.86 1.45
CA ALA A 4 4.94 1.05 2.41
C ALA A 4 5.72 -0.13 1.80
N THR A 5 5.78 -0.27 0.47
CA THR A 5 6.51 -1.40 -0.13
C THR A 5 7.88 -0.98 -0.59
N GLY A 6 8.90 -1.62 0.00
CA GLY A 6 10.31 -1.36 -0.31
C GLY A 6 10.89 -0.12 0.36
N LYS A 7 12.22 -0.01 0.34
CA LYS A 7 12.97 1.04 1.03
C LYS A 7 12.68 2.47 0.56
N SER A 8 12.21 2.63 -0.67
CA SER A 8 11.87 3.94 -1.26
C SER A 8 10.42 4.37 -1.05
N SER A 9 9.63 3.61 -0.28
CA SER A 9 8.25 3.97 0.05
C SER A 9 8.20 5.07 1.10
N ILE A 10 7.19 5.92 1.00
CA ILE A 10 7.13 7.14 1.81
C ILE A 10 7.02 6.88 3.32
N LEU A 11 6.27 5.87 3.72
CA LEU A 11 6.13 5.49 5.14
C LEU A 11 7.42 4.84 5.68
N GLN A 12 8.10 4.03 4.86
CA GLN A 12 9.37 3.42 5.25
C GLN A 12 10.42 4.51 5.50
N GLN A 13 10.62 5.41 4.54
CA GLN A 13 11.58 6.50 4.69
C GLN A 13 11.26 7.37 5.91
N ARG A 14 9.99 7.77 6.05
CA ARG A 14 9.61 8.70 7.11
C ARG A 14 9.64 8.07 8.51
N LEU A 15 9.01 6.89 8.68
CA LEU A 15 8.81 6.31 10.02
C LEU A 15 9.96 5.42 10.49
N VAL A 16 10.65 4.76 9.54
CA VAL A 16 11.77 3.86 9.89
C VAL A 16 13.10 4.60 9.80
N ASP A 17 13.40 5.24 8.66
CA ASP A 17 14.73 5.77 8.39
C ASP A 17 14.95 7.16 9.02
N GLU A 18 13.98 8.09 8.90
CA GLU A 18 14.14 9.46 9.39
C GLU A 18 13.77 9.60 10.87
N LEU A 19 12.56 9.21 11.25
CA LEU A 19 12.05 9.42 12.61
C LEU A 19 12.36 8.26 13.56
N MET A 20 12.74 7.11 13.03
CA MET A 20 13.02 5.90 13.83
C MET A 20 11.91 5.55 14.82
N LEU A 21 10.65 5.81 14.46
CA LEU A 21 9.49 5.54 15.32
C LEU A 21 9.06 4.07 15.29
N VAL A 22 9.31 3.39 14.17
CA VAL A 22 8.92 1.98 13.99
C VAL A 22 10.09 1.18 13.41
N ASN A 23 10.12 -0.11 13.70
CA ASN A 23 11.05 -1.03 13.07
C ASN A 23 10.46 -1.66 11.81
N GLN A 24 9.13 -1.71 11.69
CA GLN A 24 8.42 -2.26 10.53
C GLN A 24 7.14 -1.46 10.28
N ILE A 25 6.85 -1.22 9.01
CA ILE A 25 5.60 -0.62 8.54
C ILE A 25 5.12 -1.35 7.29
N TYR A 26 3.85 -1.69 7.27
CA TYR A 26 3.18 -2.31 6.12
C TYR A 26 1.92 -1.52 5.78
N ALA A 27 1.62 -1.44 4.48
CA ALA A 27 0.34 -0.92 4.00
C ALA A 27 -0.12 -1.77 2.81
N TYR A 28 -1.29 -2.35 2.94
CA TYR A 28 -1.83 -3.26 1.91
C TYR A 28 -3.35 -3.28 1.89
N ASN A 29 -3.88 -3.59 0.74
CA ASN A 29 -5.30 -3.86 0.57
C ASN A 29 -5.54 -5.37 0.70
N MET A 30 -6.49 -5.75 1.54
CA MET A 30 -6.91 -7.15 1.62
C MET A 30 -7.70 -7.50 0.35
N SER A 31 -7.15 -8.40 -0.46
CA SER A 31 -7.79 -8.84 -1.69
C SER A 31 -8.84 -9.92 -1.39
N CYS A 32 -10.11 -9.56 -1.49
CA CYS A 32 -11.25 -10.44 -1.31
C CYS A 32 -12.22 -10.36 -2.50
N VAL A 33 -13.29 -11.14 -2.48
CA VAL A 33 -14.39 -11.07 -3.47
C VAL A 33 -15.20 -9.79 -3.23
N ASP A 34 -15.52 -9.52 -1.98
CA ASP A 34 -16.26 -8.34 -1.56
C ASP A 34 -15.34 -7.18 -1.17
N GLU A 35 -15.91 -6.01 -0.94
CA GLU A 35 -15.19 -4.84 -0.41
C GLU A 35 -14.54 -5.17 0.93
N ASN A 36 -13.30 -4.74 1.11
CA ASN A 36 -12.52 -5.08 2.29
C ASN A 36 -11.63 -3.90 2.74
N LEU A 37 -10.78 -4.16 3.75
CA LEU A 37 -9.99 -3.15 4.42
C LEU A 37 -8.70 -2.83 3.67
N PHE A 38 -8.33 -1.56 3.72
CA PHE A 38 -6.94 -1.14 3.53
C PHE A 38 -6.27 -1.03 4.90
N ILE A 39 -5.22 -1.79 5.13
CA ILE A 39 -4.58 -1.94 6.43
C ILE A 39 -3.23 -1.24 6.45
N PHE A 40 -2.99 -0.45 7.50
CA PHE A 40 -1.67 -0.03 7.93
C PHE A 40 -1.30 -0.82 9.19
N LEU A 41 -0.15 -1.44 9.20
CA LEU A 41 0.37 -2.18 10.37
C LEU A 41 1.77 -1.67 10.67
N ALA A 42 1.97 -1.16 11.87
CA ALA A 42 3.25 -0.63 12.32
C ALA A 42 3.69 -1.35 13.60
N VAL A 43 4.97 -1.65 13.69
CA VAL A 43 5.60 -2.19 14.91
C VAL A 43 6.49 -1.09 15.48
N CYS A 44 6.03 -0.48 16.58
CA CYS A 44 6.75 0.62 17.24
C CYS A 44 8.10 0.17 17.78
N ASN A 45 9.06 1.07 17.75
CA ASN A 45 10.31 0.88 18.48
C ASN A 45 10.07 0.97 20.01
N PRO A 46 10.96 0.43 20.85
CA PRO A 46 10.88 0.60 22.29
C PRO A 46 10.72 2.07 22.68
N ASP A 47 9.90 2.33 23.68
CA ASP A 47 9.64 3.67 24.25
C ASP A 47 8.95 4.67 23.30
N VAL A 48 8.45 4.22 22.14
CA VAL A 48 7.68 5.03 21.20
C VAL A 48 6.19 4.87 21.46
N GLU A 49 5.50 5.99 21.67
CA GLU A 49 4.05 5.99 21.78
C GLU A 49 3.37 5.75 20.42
N ALA A 50 2.46 4.78 20.40
CA ALA A 50 1.74 4.41 19.18
C ALA A 50 0.94 5.57 18.57
N SER A 51 0.46 6.51 19.41
CA SER A 51 -0.21 7.73 18.97
C SER A 51 0.67 8.65 18.12
N ALA A 52 1.97 8.70 18.37
CA ALA A 52 2.91 9.46 17.55
C ALA A 52 3.08 8.83 16.17
N VAL A 53 3.10 7.50 16.08
CA VAL A 53 3.15 6.76 14.82
C VAL A 53 1.87 6.99 14.02
N GLU A 54 0.71 6.88 14.67
CA GLU A 54 -0.59 7.15 14.05
C GLU A 54 -0.66 8.57 13.47
N ALA A 55 -0.25 9.57 14.25
CA ALA A 55 -0.26 10.97 13.81
C ALA A 55 0.59 11.20 12.55
N GLU A 56 1.77 10.59 12.45
CA GLU A 56 2.61 10.70 11.25
C GLU A 56 2.02 9.94 10.04
N ILE A 57 1.39 8.78 10.24
CA ILE A 57 0.66 8.08 9.17
C ILE A 57 -0.48 8.96 8.64
N LEU A 58 -1.30 9.51 9.52
CA LEU A 58 -2.42 10.38 9.16
C LEU A 58 -1.96 11.64 8.43
N LYS A 59 -0.85 12.22 8.84
CA LYS A 59 -0.25 13.37 8.18
C LYS A 59 0.20 13.05 6.75
N ILE A 60 0.82 11.91 6.53
CA ILE A 60 1.20 11.45 5.18
C ILE A 60 -0.04 11.22 4.31
N ILE A 61 -1.08 10.63 4.86
CA ILE A 61 -2.37 10.46 4.16
C ILE A 61 -2.97 11.82 3.78
N ASP A 62 -2.95 12.78 4.69
CA ASP A 62 -3.45 14.13 4.43
C ASP A 62 -2.63 14.87 3.37
N ASP A 63 -1.32 14.69 3.36
CA ASP A 63 -0.47 15.24 2.29
C ASP A 63 -0.82 14.63 0.93
N LEU A 64 -1.08 13.32 0.84
CA LEU A 64 -1.56 12.66 -0.38
C LEU A 64 -2.90 13.21 -0.89
N LYS A 65 -3.80 13.57 0.03
CA LYS A 65 -5.09 14.17 -0.32
C LYS A 65 -4.95 15.60 -0.83
N ARG A 66 -3.95 16.34 -0.34
CA ARG A 66 -3.75 17.76 -0.68
C ARG A 66 -2.89 17.95 -1.91
N LYS A 67 -1.79 17.19 -2.01
CA LYS A 67 -0.79 17.35 -3.06
C LYS A 67 -0.80 16.14 -4.00
N PRO A 68 -0.69 16.33 -5.31
CA PRO A 68 -0.47 15.21 -6.21
C PRO A 68 0.91 14.60 -5.94
N ILE A 69 1.00 13.28 -6.09
CA ILE A 69 2.27 12.55 -6.07
C ILE A 69 3.12 12.99 -7.26
N ASP A 70 4.44 13.04 -7.09
CA ASP A 70 5.34 13.36 -8.18
C ASP A 70 5.21 12.34 -9.33
N LYS A 71 5.30 12.83 -10.56
CA LYS A 71 5.18 11.98 -11.76
C LYS A 71 6.29 10.93 -11.83
N GLU A 72 7.48 11.25 -11.37
CA GLU A 72 8.61 10.32 -11.34
C GLU A 72 8.35 9.19 -10.35
N ASP A 73 7.79 9.49 -9.19
CA ASP A 73 7.38 8.49 -8.20
C ASP A 73 6.28 7.58 -8.73
N VAL A 74 5.28 8.15 -9.40
CA VAL A 74 4.21 7.35 -10.03
C VAL A 74 4.81 6.40 -11.06
N LEU A 75 5.73 6.88 -11.91
CA LEU A 75 6.40 6.06 -12.92
C LEU A 75 7.26 4.97 -12.27
N ARG A 76 8.02 5.30 -11.24
CA ARG A 76 8.85 4.36 -10.49
C ARG A 76 8.00 3.21 -9.93
N VAL A 77 6.89 3.54 -9.28
CA VAL A 77 5.99 2.54 -8.68
C VAL A 77 5.31 1.68 -9.74
N LYS A 78 4.89 2.26 -10.86
CA LYS A 78 4.37 1.49 -12.00
C LYS A 78 5.37 0.47 -12.53
N ASN A 79 6.60 0.89 -12.71
CA ASN A 79 7.67 0.01 -13.19
C ASN A 79 7.96 -1.11 -12.17
N LEU A 80 7.95 -0.81 -10.88
CA LEU A 80 8.11 -1.82 -9.83
C LEU A 80 7.00 -2.88 -9.92
N ILE A 81 5.72 -2.46 -9.98
CA ILE A 81 4.59 -3.38 -10.06
C ILE A 81 4.66 -4.25 -11.34
N LYS A 82 5.02 -3.66 -12.49
CA LYS A 82 5.18 -4.40 -13.74
C LYS A 82 6.33 -5.42 -13.64
N THR A 83 7.42 -5.05 -13.01
CA THR A 83 8.57 -5.93 -12.77
C THR A 83 8.17 -7.10 -11.87
N ASP A 84 7.50 -6.85 -10.76
CA ASP A 84 7.02 -7.89 -9.85
C ASP A 84 6.01 -8.82 -10.55
N PHE A 85 5.18 -8.27 -11.41
CA PHE A 85 4.26 -9.05 -12.22
C PHE A 85 5.01 -10.00 -13.17
N ILE A 86 6.05 -9.54 -13.86
CA ILE A 86 6.90 -10.39 -14.71
C ILE A 86 7.55 -11.49 -13.87
N TYR A 87 8.09 -11.17 -12.72
CA TYR A 87 8.68 -12.17 -11.81
C TYR A 87 7.68 -13.17 -11.24
N SER A 88 6.38 -12.87 -11.27
CA SER A 88 5.34 -13.82 -10.88
C SER A 88 5.21 -15.02 -11.83
N PHE A 89 5.80 -14.96 -13.02
CA PHE A 89 5.84 -16.05 -14.00
C PHE A 89 7.14 -16.89 -13.96
N GLU A 90 8.05 -16.62 -13.05
CA GLU A 90 9.36 -17.23 -12.98
C GLU A 90 9.33 -18.74 -12.68
N SER A 91 8.29 -19.23 -12.00
CA SER A 91 8.15 -20.64 -11.65
C SER A 91 6.72 -21.15 -11.75
N ALA A 92 6.55 -22.45 -11.95
CA ALA A 92 5.23 -23.08 -12.01
C ALA A 92 4.40 -22.82 -10.74
N SER A 93 5.03 -22.82 -9.56
CA SER A 93 4.35 -22.52 -8.30
C SER A 93 3.86 -21.07 -8.22
N LYS A 94 4.68 -20.10 -8.66
CA LYS A 94 4.26 -18.70 -8.72
C LYS A 94 3.10 -18.49 -9.69
N VAL A 95 3.17 -19.11 -10.87
CA VAL A 95 2.08 -19.07 -11.86
C VAL A 95 0.80 -19.69 -11.29
N ALA A 96 0.89 -20.88 -10.69
CA ALA A 96 -0.27 -21.53 -10.08
C ALA A 96 -0.90 -20.68 -8.98
N ASN A 97 -0.09 -20.08 -8.10
CA ASN A 97 -0.58 -19.18 -7.05
C ASN A 97 -1.24 -17.92 -7.63
N LEU A 98 -0.63 -17.30 -8.65
CA LEU A 98 -1.16 -16.11 -9.30
C LEU A 98 -2.54 -16.40 -9.89
N TYR A 99 -2.63 -17.39 -10.79
CA TYR A 99 -3.90 -17.77 -11.42
C TYR A 99 -4.92 -18.28 -10.41
N GLY A 100 -4.48 -19.15 -9.48
CA GLY A 100 -5.32 -19.70 -8.43
C GLY A 100 -5.96 -18.62 -7.55
N SER A 101 -5.22 -17.58 -7.21
CA SER A 101 -5.73 -16.47 -6.40
C SER A 101 -6.83 -15.67 -7.09
N TYR A 102 -6.75 -15.47 -8.41
CA TYR A 102 -7.79 -14.79 -9.19
C TYR A 102 -9.00 -15.69 -9.44
N LEU A 103 -8.78 -16.97 -9.78
CA LEU A 103 -9.84 -17.95 -9.99
C LEU A 103 -10.64 -18.21 -8.71
N ALA A 104 -9.97 -18.29 -7.55
CA ALA A 104 -10.63 -18.45 -6.26
C ALA A 104 -11.55 -17.27 -5.90
N ARG A 105 -11.28 -16.08 -6.45
CA ARG A 105 -12.15 -14.89 -6.32
C ARG A 105 -13.23 -14.80 -7.40
N GLY A 106 -13.28 -15.77 -8.30
CA GLY A 106 -14.33 -15.91 -9.32
C GLY A 106 -14.10 -15.09 -10.59
N ASP A 107 -13.03 -14.29 -10.71
CA ASP A 107 -12.75 -13.50 -11.90
C ASP A 107 -11.25 -13.42 -12.21
N ILE A 108 -10.87 -13.88 -13.37
CA ILE A 108 -9.49 -13.82 -13.89
C ILE A 108 -9.23 -12.61 -14.78
N LYS A 109 -10.25 -11.91 -15.21
CA LYS A 109 -10.13 -10.76 -16.12
C LYS A 109 -9.21 -9.67 -15.60
N PRO A 110 -9.22 -9.29 -14.27
CA PRO A 110 -8.31 -8.30 -13.74
C PRO A 110 -6.83 -8.66 -13.89
N LEU A 111 -6.49 -9.96 -13.93
CA LEU A 111 -5.12 -10.42 -14.18
C LEU A 111 -4.67 -10.08 -15.60
N TYR A 112 -5.51 -10.33 -16.60
CA TYR A 112 -5.20 -10.04 -18.00
C TYR A 112 -5.20 -8.53 -18.32
N GLU A 113 -5.92 -7.75 -17.54
CA GLU A 113 -6.01 -6.30 -17.71
C GLU A 113 -5.01 -5.53 -16.81
N LEU A 114 -4.18 -6.23 -16.04
CA LEU A 114 -3.32 -5.61 -15.03
C LEU A 114 -2.44 -4.50 -15.61
N GLU A 115 -1.66 -4.78 -16.64
CA GLU A 115 -0.78 -3.79 -17.25
C GLU A 115 -1.54 -2.59 -17.79
N LYS A 116 -2.62 -2.83 -18.53
CA LYS A 116 -3.49 -1.78 -19.04
C LYS A 116 -4.08 -0.91 -17.95
N ASN A 117 -4.43 -1.50 -16.82
CA ASN A 117 -4.99 -0.77 -15.70
C ASN A 117 -3.90 0.02 -14.95
N ILE A 118 -2.70 -0.53 -14.79
CA ILE A 118 -1.54 0.21 -14.24
C ILE A 118 -1.20 1.43 -15.10
N ASP A 119 -1.26 1.30 -16.41
CA ASP A 119 -0.94 2.40 -17.32
C ASP A 119 -1.89 3.60 -17.19
N LYS A 120 -3.15 3.35 -16.82
CA LYS A 120 -4.15 4.41 -16.59
C LYS A 120 -3.96 5.18 -15.28
N ILE A 121 -3.18 4.64 -14.34
CA ILE A 121 -2.98 5.28 -13.04
C ILE A 121 -2.10 6.51 -13.23
N ASP A 122 -2.54 7.64 -12.72
CA ASP A 122 -1.77 8.88 -12.66
C ASP A 122 -1.87 9.53 -11.27
N ALA A 123 -1.12 10.59 -11.05
CA ALA A 123 -1.08 11.31 -9.79
C ALA A 123 -2.45 11.88 -9.40
N LYS A 124 -3.27 12.27 -10.39
CA LYS A 124 -4.62 12.80 -10.15
C LYS A 124 -5.55 11.71 -9.63
N LEU A 125 -5.57 10.55 -10.28
CA LEU A 125 -6.36 9.40 -9.89
C LEU A 125 -5.98 8.92 -8.47
N LEU A 126 -4.67 8.87 -8.15
CA LEU A 126 -4.20 8.49 -6.83
C LEU A 126 -4.68 9.45 -5.74
N LYS A 127 -4.65 10.76 -6.01
CA LYS A 127 -5.21 11.77 -5.12
C LYS A 127 -6.73 11.62 -4.95
N GLU A 128 -7.46 11.36 -6.01
CA GLU A 128 -8.92 11.12 -5.96
C GLU A 128 -9.24 9.89 -5.11
N ILE A 129 -8.51 8.79 -5.29
CA ILE A 129 -8.65 7.57 -4.50
C ILE A 129 -8.33 7.84 -3.02
N ALA A 130 -7.24 8.56 -2.71
CA ALA A 130 -6.90 8.91 -1.34
C ALA A 130 -8.03 9.71 -0.64
N ASN A 131 -8.61 10.68 -1.34
CA ASN A 131 -9.73 11.46 -0.81
C ASN A 131 -11.01 10.64 -0.64
N ARG A 132 -11.25 9.67 -1.51
CA ARG A 132 -12.45 8.83 -1.47
C ARG A 132 -12.41 7.80 -0.34
N TYR A 133 -11.28 7.14 -0.14
CA TYR A 133 -11.19 5.97 0.73
C TYR A 133 -10.54 6.23 2.08
N PHE A 134 -9.60 7.15 2.18
CA PHE A 134 -8.95 7.44 3.45
C PHE A 134 -9.68 8.57 4.17
N ASN A 135 -10.68 8.24 4.98
CA ASN A 135 -11.39 9.23 5.78
C ASN A 135 -11.60 8.72 7.22
N GLU A 136 -11.67 9.64 8.18
CA GLU A 136 -11.79 9.35 9.60
C GLU A 136 -13.07 8.57 9.97
N LYS A 137 -14.16 8.78 9.23
CA LYS A 137 -15.45 8.13 9.53
C LYS A 137 -15.45 6.63 9.24
N THR A 138 -14.53 6.16 8.39
CA THR A 138 -14.39 4.76 7.99
C THR A 138 -13.07 4.15 8.43
N SER A 139 -12.36 4.79 9.36
CA SER A 139 -11.11 4.30 9.91
C SER A 139 -11.29 3.78 11.33
N THR A 140 -10.48 2.81 11.71
CA THR A 140 -10.39 2.26 13.07
C THR A 140 -8.93 2.01 13.38
N THR A 141 -8.48 2.47 14.55
CA THR A 141 -7.12 2.23 15.04
C THR A 141 -7.17 1.23 16.19
N ILE A 142 -6.31 0.22 16.13
CA ILE A 142 -6.15 -0.78 17.18
C ILE A 142 -4.70 -0.71 17.68
N ILE A 143 -4.53 -0.50 18.98
CA ILE A 143 -3.22 -0.44 19.61
C ILE A 143 -3.08 -1.64 20.56
N LEU A 144 -2.06 -2.46 20.30
CA LEU A 144 -1.67 -3.55 21.18
C LEU A 144 -0.49 -3.08 22.05
N LYS A 145 -0.68 -3.11 23.36
CA LYS A 145 0.38 -2.81 24.34
C LYS A 145 0.78 -4.10 25.06
N LYS A 146 2.06 -4.24 25.35
CA LYS A 146 2.53 -5.27 26.27
C LYS A 146 2.17 -4.82 27.70
N GLU A 147 1.55 -5.70 28.46
CA GLU A 147 1.38 -5.54 29.91
C GLU A 147 2.71 -5.60 30.65
#